data_493cbe42428272ff6fe68493e28735b1
#
_entry.id   493cbe42428272ff6fe68493e28735b1
#
_cell.length_a   1.000
_cell.length_b   1.000
_cell.length_c   1.000
_cell.angle_alpha   90.00
_cell.angle_beta   90.00
_cell.angle_gamma   90.00
#
_symmetry.space_group_name_H-M   'P 1'
#
loop_
_entity.id
_entity.type
_entity.pdbx_description
1 polymer ?
#
loop_
_entity_poly.entity_id
_entity_poly.type
_entity_poly.pdbx_seq_one_letter_code
_entity_poly.pdbx_strand_id
1 'polypeptide(L)'
;MGADSSLQVHPSSGVGTDLVVPPPAAPYFDRERGGWILSRYADVTAALREPRLWPVAAHGEDQAKTRDEIGRLRLRPDVQEALSASRLAEWQAQLEGPALSAIRALPTDRPVDLLGEFAKPWCLTVAMLVTGADPADRERLSELGNTVFSGTGEPEGSVRKADAARATAELERVFQHLGVPMGEPTFIAISQTSARLLSNAWLALLSHPAEYARLRAQPDLMPGAVEEMLRYAGIVRRVFRWATEDLDLGGVKIAKGDRALLMLASANRDPEQFPQPNGLDVTRRIMAHVSLGMGRNSCVGAMLIRMAAAVATRAFVETFAEVEVAGPVEWHVGSGFYFPVAVRVWLGTCR
;
A
#
# COMPACT_ATOMS: atom_id res chain seq x y z
N MET A 1 13.85 -23.92 -3.13
CA MET A 1 14.87 -23.55 -2.15
C MET A 1 15.79 -22.56 -2.84
N GLY A 2 15.92 -21.37 -2.36
CA GLY A 2 16.76 -20.30 -2.92
C GLY A 2 16.13 -18.97 -2.58
N ALA A 3 16.64 -18.29 -1.56
CA ALA A 3 16.24 -16.94 -1.22
C ALA A 3 16.46 -16.05 -2.44
N ASP A 4 15.49 -15.17 -2.69
CA ASP A 4 15.50 -14.17 -3.77
C ASP A 4 16.63 -13.14 -3.52
N SER A 5 17.87 -13.53 -3.78
CA SER A 5 19.08 -12.77 -3.48
C SER A 5 19.56 -11.82 -4.58
N SER A 6 18.77 -11.61 -5.64
CA SER A 6 19.26 -10.90 -6.84
C SER A 6 18.74 -9.47 -7.05
N LEU A 7 18.08 -8.88 -6.07
CA LEU A 7 17.93 -7.43 -5.97
C LEU A 7 18.76 -6.93 -4.78
N GLN A 8 20.09 -7.09 -4.86
CA GLN A 8 20.99 -6.33 -4.00
C GLN A 8 20.86 -4.85 -4.39
N VAL A 9 20.01 -4.15 -3.67
CA VAL A 9 20.01 -2.70 -3.65
C VAL A 9 21.23 -2.32 -2.81
N HIS A 10 22.31 -1.87 -3.45
CA HIS A 10 23.37 -1.18 -2.73
C HIS A 10 22.76 0.09 -2.12
N PRO A 11 22.86 0.30 -0.80
CA PRO A 11 22.43 1.56 -0.22
C PRO A 11 23.35 2.67 -0.77
N SER A 12 22.82 3.47 -1.67
CA SER A 12 23.42 4.77 -1.92
C SER A 12 23.29 5.58 -0.63
N SER A 13 24.39 6.15 -0.16
CA SER A 13 24.52 6.93 1.07
C SER A 13 23.86 8.32 0.96
N GLY A 14 22.58 8.33 0.69
CA GLY A 14 21.75 9.54 0.67
C GLY A 14 20.38 9.20 1.26
N VAL A 15 19.71 10.17 1.84
CA VAL A 15 18.31 10.12 2.31
C VAL A 15 17.34 9.85 1.11
N GLY A 16 17.88 9.27 0.02
CA GLY A 16 17.19 9.07 -1.23
C GLY A 16 16.19 7.92 -1.13
N THR A 17 14.94 8.22 -1.38
CA THR A 17 13.91 7.30 -1.90
C THR A 17 14.29 6.79 -3.30
N ASP A 18 15.54 6.86 -3.71
CA ASP A 18 16.07 6.38 -5.00
C ASP A 18 16.09 4.84 -5.00
N LEU A 19 14.88 4.35 -4.91
CA LEU A 19 14.50 3.01 -5.25
C LEU A 19 14.97 2.73 -6.66
N VAL A 20 15.89 1.79 -6.82
CA VAL A 20 16.19 1.22 -8.12
C VAL A 20 14.91 0.49 -8.59
N VAL A 21 14.06 1.27 -9.26
CA VAL A 21 12.93 0.71 -9.99
C VAL A 21 13.47 0.36 -11.36
N PRO A 22 13.43 -0.92 -11.77
CA PRO A 22 13.84 -1.27 -13.12
C PRO A 22 13.05 -0.43 -14.13
N PRO A 23 13.71 0.10 -15.17
CA PRO A 23 13.01 0.86 -16.20
C PRO A 23 11.97 -0.03 -16.89
N PRO A 24 10.86 0.55 -17.37
CA PRO A 24 9.90 -0.19 -18.19
C PRO A 24 10.57 -0.77 -19.44
N ALA A 25 10.26 -2.03 -19.72
CA ALA A 25 10.79 -2.75 -20.87
C ALA A 25 9.69 -3.60 -21.52
N ALA A 26 9.89 -3.98 -22.78
CA ALA A 26 9.01 -4.96 -23.44
C ALA A 26 8.91 -6.25 -22.62
N PRO A 27 7.77 -6.95 -22.63
CA PRO A 27 7.62 -8.21 -21.92
C PRO A 27 8.70 -9.22 -22.29
N TYR A 28 9.25 -9.92 -21.29
CA TYR A 28 10.24 -10.98 -21.49
C TYR A 28 10.04 -12.10 -20.46
N PHE A 29 10.50 -13.30 -20.79
CA PHE A 29 10.48 -14.44 -19.86
C PHE A 29 11.77 -14.47 -19.04
N ASP A 30 11.62 -14.36 -17.73
CA ASP A 30 12.72 -14.48 -16.78
C ASP A 30 12.81 -15.94 -16.28
N ARG A 31 13.88 -16.63 -16.67
CA ARG A 31 14.09 -18.06 -16.31
C ARG A 31 14.37 -18.26 -14.83
N GLU A 32 15.05 -17.32 -14.18
CA GLU A 32 15.36 -17.42 -12.75
C GLU A 32 14.12 -17.25 -11.91
N ARG A 33 13.27 -16.29 -12.29
CA ARG A 33 11.98 -16.05 -11.63
C ARG A 33 10.86 -16.99 -12.11
N GLY A 34 11.09 -17.74 -13.17
CA GLY A 34 10.14 -18.69 -13.74
C GLY A 34 8.84 -18.03 -14.15
N GLY A 35 8.90 -16.93 -14.91
CA GLY A 35 7.72 -16.22 -15.34
C GLY A 35 7.96 -15.02 -16.25
N TRP A 36 6.90 -14.53 -16.85
CA TRP A 36 6.89 -13.34 -17.70
C TRP A 36 7.01 -12.08 -16.86
N ILE A 37 7.89 -11.17 -17.21
CA ILE A 37 8.02 -9.84 -16.60
C ILE A 37 7.31 -8.82 -17.49
N LEU A 38 6.32 -8.13 -16.93
CA LEU A 38 5.60 -7.04 -17.56
C LEU A 38 5.86 -5.77 -16.76
N SER A 39 6.44 -4.74 -17.39
CA SER A 39 6.89 -3.54 -16.69
C SER A 39 6.45 -2.22 -17.34
N ARG A 40 6.11 -2.18 -18.66
CA ARG A 40 5.51 -1.00 -19.28
C ARG A 40 4.09 -0.79 -18.75
N TYR A 41 3.69 0.45 -18.60
CA TYR A 41 2.36 0.80 -18.10
C TYR A 41 1.24 0.17 -18.94
N ALA A 42 1.36 0.21 -20.27
CA ALA A 42 0.38 -0.38 -21.16
C ALA A 42 0.21 -1.90 -20.94
N ASP A 43 1.32 -2.63 -20.82
CA ASP A 43 1.28 -4.09 -20.61
C ASP A 43 0.74 -4.46 -19.25
N VAL A 44 1.18 -3.73 -18.19
CA VAL A 44 0.71 -3.97 -16.82
C VAL A 44 -0.77 -3.68 -16.68
N THR A 45 -1.26 -2.58 -17.27
CA THR A 45 -2.69 -2.24 -17.20
C THR A 45 -3.55 -3.19 -18.01
N ALA A 46 -3.06 -3.67 -19.17
CA ALA A 46 -3.73 -4.72 -19.93
C ALA A 46 -3.81 -6.02 -19.12
N ALA A 47 -2.70 -6.45 -18.50
CA ALA A 47 -2.66 -7.66 -17.68
C ALA A 47 -3.55 -7.58 -16.44
N LEU A 48 -3.63 -6.41 -15.77
CA LEU A 48 -4.50 -6.20 -14.61
C LEU A 48 -6.00 -6.29 -14.94
N ARG A 49 -6.36 -6.03 -16.21
CA ARG A 49 -7.75 -6.10 -16.71
C ARG A 49 -8.07 -7.44 -17.39
N GLU A 50 -7.06 -8.22 -17.74
CA GLU A 50 -7.21 -9.48 -18.47
C GLU A 50 -7.91 -10.54 -17.61
N PRO A 51 -9.10 -11.02 -17.99
CA PRO A 51 -9.86 -11.98 -17.17
C PRO A 51 -9.23 -13.37 -17.12
N ARG A 52 -8.33 -13.73 -18.02
CA ARG A 52 -7.60 -15.00 -18.03
C ARG A 52 -6.34 -14.97 -17.17
N LEU A 53 -5.95 -13.79 -16.64
CA LEU A 53 -4.82 -13.64 -15.70
C LEU A 53 -5.31 -13.51 -14.25
N TRP A 54 -4.98 -14.49 -13.42
CA TRP A 54 -5.54 -14.67 -12.08
C TRP A 54 -4.53 -14.46 -10.97
N PRO A 55 -4.95 -13.95 -9.79
CA PRO A 55 -4.05 -13.67 -8.68
C PRO A 55 -3.55 -14.94 -7.94
N VAL A 56 -4.13 -16.11 -8.21
CA VAL A 56 -3.76 -17.38 -7.60
C VAL A 56 -3.48 -18.43 -8.68
N ALA A 57 -2.55 -19.34 -8.41
CA ALA A 57 -2.24 -20.45 -9.32
C ALA A 57 -3.46 -21.36 -9.47
N ALA A 58 -3.77 -21.74 -10.70
CA ALA A 58 -4.94 -22.59 -11.01
C ALA A 58 -4.65 -24.06 -10.67
N HIS A 59 -4.67 -24.41 -9.38
CA HIS A 59 -4.56 -25.80 -8.95
C HIS A 59 -5.71 -26.13 -7.99
N GLY A 60 -6.68 -26.95 -8.45
CA GLY A 60 -7.78 -27.49 -7.67
C GLY A 60 -9.11 -26.70 -7.66
N GLU A 61 -10.21 -27.40 -7.33
CA GLU A 61 -11.58 -26.85 -7.33
C GLU A 61 -11.79 -25.76 -6.25
N ASP A 62 -11.12 -25.86 -5.11
CA ASP A 62 -11.24 -24.87 -4.03
C ASP A 62 -10.69 -23.50 -4.40
N GLN A 63 -9.70 -23.45 -5.29
CA GLN A 63 -9.13 -22.19 -5.77
C GLN A 63 -10.03 -21.47 -6.77
N ALA A 64 -10.88 -22.20 -7.50
CA ALA A 64 -11.88 -21.59 -8.37
C ALA A 64 -12.94 -20.83 -7.54
N LYS A 65 -13.31 -21.34 -6.36
CA LYS A 65 -14.25 -20.66 -5.44
C LYS A 65 -13.66 -19.40 -4.84
N THR A 66 -12.46 -19.48 -4.25
CA THR A 66 -11.74 -18.32 -3.69
C THR A 66 -11.54 -17.23 -4.74
N ARG A 67 -11.30 -17.62 -5.96
CA ARG A 67 -11.17 -16.79 -7.12
C ARG A 67 -12.40 -15.95 -7.40
N ASP A 68 -13.54 -16.60 -7.45
CA ASP A 68 -14.82 -15.97 -7.77
C ASP A 68 -15.29 -15.06 -6.62
N GLU A 69 -14.99 -15.45 -5.39
CA GLU A 69 -15.26 -14.67 -4.18
C GLU A 69 -14.51 -13.35 -4.16
N ILE A 70 -13.19 -13.35 -4.40
CA ILE A 70 -12.38 -12.12 -4.45
C ILE A 70 -12.87 -11.19 -5.58
N GLY A 71 -13.16 -11.75 -6.76
CA GLY A 71 -13.66 -10.97 -7.89
C GLY A 71 -15.05 -10.37 -7.68
N ARG A 72 -15.90 -11.04 -6.89
CA ARG A 72 -17.26 -10.57 -6.55
C ARG A 72 -17.33 -9.65 -5.37
N LEU A 73 -16.27 -9.54 -4.59
CA LEU A 73 -16.25 -8.78 -3.35
C LEU A 73 -16.73 -7.35 -3.51
N ARG A 74 -16.27 -6.67 -4.57
CA ARG A 74 -16.67 -5.31 -4.89
C ARG A 74 -18.12 -5.17 -5.32
N LEU A 75 -18.73 -6.26 -5.76
CA LEU A 75 -20.11 -6.28 -6.22
C LEU A 75 -21.07 -6.60 -5.08
N ARG A 76 -20.55 -6.92 -3.90
CA ARG A 76 -21.39 -7.18 -2.73
C ARG A 76 -22.06 -5.87 -2.27
N PRO A 77 -23.40 -5.85 -2.11
CA PRO A 77 -24.12 -4.65 -1.70
C PRO A 77 -23.63 -4.08 -0.36
N ASP A 78 -23.33 -4.96 0.61
CA ASP A 78 -22.82 -4.58 1.93
C ASP A 78 -21.44 -3.89 1.88
N VAL A 79 -20.57 -4.32 0.97
CA VAL A 79 -19.25 -3.69 0.76
C VAL A 79 -19.41 -2.34 0.04
N GLN A 80 -20.32 -2.27 -0.94
CA GLN A 80 -20.59 -1.01 -1.66
C GLN A 80 -21.23 0.04 -0.73
N GLU A 81 -22.15 -0.37 0.13
CA GLU A 81 -22.76 0.50 1.13
C GLU A 81 -21.71 1.00 2.13
N ALA A 82 -20.90 0.09 2.68
CA ALA A 82 -19.83 0.42 3.62
C ALA A 82 -18.79 1.41 3.07
N LEU A 83 -18.55 1.40 1.76
CA LEU A 83 -17.59 2.29 1.07
C LEU A 83 -18.28 3.37 0.23
N SER A 84 -19.54 3.67 0.52
CA SER A 84 -20.27 4.74 -0.16
C SER A 84 -19.67 6.12 0.11
N ALA A 85 -19.90 7.06 -0.79
CA ALA A 85 -19.39 8.44 -0.64
C ALA A 85 -19.92 9.12 0.64
N SER A 86 -21.18 8.88 1.02
CA SER A 86 -21.76 9.39 2.26
C SER A 86 -21.04 8.82 3.50
N ARG A 87 -20.80 7.53 3.52
CA ARG A 87 -20.11 6.87 4.65
C ARG A 87 -18.65 7.33 4.78
N LEU A 88 -17.96 7.49 3.65
CA LEU A 88 -16.61 8.05 3.63
C LEU A 88 -16.58 9.49 4.16
N ALA A 89 -17.56 10.33 3.80
CA ALA A 89 -17.66 11.70 4.31
C ALA A 89 -17.94 11.73 5.82
N GLU A 90 -18.81 10.86 6.33
CA GLU A 90 -19.06 10.71 7.77
C GLU A 90 -17.77 10.31 8.52
N TRP A 91 -17.02 9.32 8.04
CA TRP A 91 -15.77 8.91 8.65
C TRP A 91 -14.71 10.01 8.55
N GLN A 92 -14.62 10.70 7.43
CA GLN A 92 -13.70 11.83 7.29
C GLN A 92 -13.94 12.87 8.39
N ALA A 93 -15.19 13.30 8.57
CA ALA A 93 -15.54 14.27 9.59
C ALA A 93 -15.21 13.82 11.02
N GLN A 94 -15.38 12.51 11.30
CA GLN A 94 -15.01 11.92 12.60
C GLN A 94 -13.50 11.82 12.80
N LEU A 95 -12.69 11.74 11.75
CA LEU A 95 -11.26 11.52 11.79
C LEU A 95 -10.42 12.81 11.79
N GLU A 96 -10.95 13.94 11.31
CA GLU A 96 -10.20 15.20 11.23
C GLU A 96 -9.68 15.70 12.58
N GLY A 97 -10.54 15.72 13.60
CA GLY A 97 -10.14 16.11 14.96
C GLY A 97 -9.11 15.17 15.59
N PRO A 98 -9.34 13.86 15.60
CA PRO A 98 -8.36 12.87 16.06
C PRO A 98 -7.02 12.93 15.34
N ALA A 99 -7.00 13.14 14.01
CA ALA A 99 -5.75 13.28 13.26
C ALA A 99 -4.95 14.48 13.73
N LEU A 100 -5.59 15.65 13.82
CA LEU A 100 -4.94 16.89 14.28
C LEU A 100 -4.44 16.76 15.72
N SER A 101 -5.22 16.15 16.60
CA SER A 101 -4.83 15.93 17.99
C SER A 101 -3.61 14.99 18.09
N ALA A 102 -3.60 13.89 17.33
CA ALA A 102 -2.49 12.95 17.31
C ALA A 102 -1.20 13.59 16.74
N ILE A 103 -1.31 14.41 15.68
CA ILE A 103 -0.18 15.13 15.09
C ILE A 103 0.41 16.14 16.09
N ARG A 104 -0.44 16.91 16.75
CA ARG A 104 0.00 17.92 17.74
C ARG A 104 0.61 17.32 19.01
N ALA A 105 0.30 16.06 19.32
CA ALA A 105 0.86 15.33 20.43
C ALA A 105 2.26 14.76 20.16
N LEU A 106 2.75 14.81 18.91
CA LEU A 106 4.09 14.33 18.58
C LEU A 106 5.16 15.20 19.25
N PRO A 107 6.19 14.58 19.85
CA PRO A 107 7.27 15.32 20.50
C PRO A 107 8.11 16.11 19.48
N THR A 108 8.56 17.32 19.89
CA THR A 108 9.41 18.18 19.08
C THR A 108 10.82 18.33 19.65
N ASP A 109 11.09 17.71 20.79
CA ASP A 109 12.36 17.75 21.54
C ASP A 109 13.28 16.55 21.24
N ARG A 110 12.80 15.58 20.47
CA ARG A 110 13.53 14.39 20.02
C ARG A 110 13.09 13.94 18.63
N PRO A 111 13.88 13.09 17.96
CA PRO A 111 13.41 12.44 16.73
C PRO A 111 12.16 11.59 16.98
N VAL A 112 11.22 11.65 16.03
CA VAL A 112 9.97 10.89 16.04
C VAL A 112 9.99 9.85 14.94
N ASP A 113 9.63 8.61 15.21
CA ASP A 113 9.36 7.61 14.20
C ASP A 113 7.92 7.75 13.66
N LEU A 114 7.77 8.38 12.51
CA LEU A 114 6.45 8.60 11.88
C LEU A 114 5.68 7.30 11.60
N LEU A 115 6.35 6.18 11.35
CA LEU A 115 5.67 4.89 11.20
C LEU A 115 5.15 4.38 12.54
N GLY A 116 6.02 4.33 13.55
CA GLY A 116 5.70 3.72 14.84
C GLY A 116 4.82 4.62 15.71
N GLU A 117 5.13 5.92 15.78
CA GLU A 117 4.49 6.84 16.72
C GLU A 117 3.26 7.55 16.14
N PHE A 118 3.11 7.60 14.80
CA PHE A 118 1.92 8.18 14.18
C PHE A 118 1.19 7.23 13.23
N ALA A 119 1.81 6.75 12.14
CA ALA A 119 1.07 6.10 11.08
C ALA A 119 0.38 4.79 11.53
N LYS A 120 1.03 3.98 12.35
CA LYS A 120 0.41 2.77 12.92
C LYS A 120 -0.74 3.10 13.89
N PRO A 121 -0.57 3.95 14.92
CA PRO A 121 -1.67 4.37 15.79
C PRO A 121 -2.84 5.02 15.03
N TRP A 122 -2.54 5.84 14.03
CA TRP A 122 -3.53 6.48 13.18
C TRP A 122 -4.33 5.47 12.35
N CYS A 123 -3.65 4.62 11.60
CA CYS A 123 -4.31 3.62 10.77
C CYS A 123 -5.07 2.57 11.60
N LEU A 124 -4.61 2.28 12.82
CA LEU A 124 -5.38 1.49 13.78
C LEU A 124 -6.69 2.19 14.17
N THR A 125 -6.64 3.50 14.44
CA THR A 125 -7.87 4.29 14.72
C THR A 125 -8.85 4.24 13.55
N VAL A 126 -8.36 4.41 12.32
CA VAL A 126 -9.17 4.28 11.11
C VAL A 126 -9.76 2.87 10.97
N ALA A 127 -8.94 1.83 11.18
CA ALA A 127 -9.38 0.44 11.09
C ALA A 127 -10.48 0.12 12.09
N MET A 128 -10.31 0.54 13.33
CA MET A 128 -11.31 0.33 14.39
C MET A 128 -12.62 1.07 14.09
N LEU A 129 -12.56 2.32 13.63
CA LEU A 129 -13.74 3.09 13.23
C LEU A 129 -14.51 2.39 12.10
N VAL A 130 -13.81 1.93 11.07
CA VAL A 130 -14.42 1.30 9.88
C VAL A 130 -15.00 -0.06 10.20
N THR A 131 -14.35 -0.82 11.08
CA THR A 131 -14.81 -2.16 11.46
C THR A 131 -15.74 -2.17 12.67
N GLY A 132 -15.96 -1.04 13.32
CA GLY A 132 -16.80 -0.96 14.53
C GLY A 132 -16.19 -1.69 15.75
N ALA A 133 -14.87 -1.90 15.75
CA ALA A 133 -14.19 -2.57 16.87
C ALA A 133 -14.24 -1.71 18.13
N ASP A 134 -14.40 -2.35 19.30
CA ASP A 134 -14.44 -1.67 20.58
C ASP A 134 -13.10 -0.97 20.88
N PRO A 135 -13.11 0.31 21.26
CA PRO A 135 -11.90 1.02 21.70
C PRO A 135 -11.16 0.30 22.86
N ALA A 136 -11.84 -0.45 23.70
CA ALA A 136 -11.22 -1.23 24.76
C ALA A 136 -10.30 -2.36 24.24
N ASP A 137 -10.53 -2.86 23.03
CA ASP A 137 -9.72 -3.91 22.41
C ASP A 137 -8.48 -3.37 21.67
N ARG A 138 -8.20 -2.06 21.74
CA ARG A 138 -7.17 -1.38 20.93
C ARG A 138 -5.80 -2.04 21.00
N GLU A 139 -5.30 -2.31 22.20
CA GLU A 139 -3.97 -2.91 22.39
C GLU A 139 -3.92 -4.33 21.82
N ARG A 140 -4.90 -5.15 22.17
CA ARG A 140 -5.02 -6.53 21.66
C ARG A 140 -5.10 -6.58 20.15
N LEU A 141 -5.93 -5.76 19.53
CA LEU A 141 -6.06 -5.69 18.07
C LEU A 141 -4.78 -5.20 17.40
N SER A 142 -4.04 -4.27 18.02
CA SER A 142 -2.75 -3.82 17.54
C SER A 142 -1.71 -4.94 17.53
N GLU A 143 -1.62 -5.71 18.61
CA GLU A 143 -0.71 -6.86 18.74
C GLU A 143 -1.04 -7.96 17.72
N LEU A 144 -2.31 -8.32 17.60
CA LEU A 144 -2.77 -9.30 16.61
C LEU A 144 -2.44 -8.84 15.19
N GLY A 145 -2.73 -7.59 14.86
CA GLY A 145 -2.42 -7.01 13.55
C GLY A 145 -0.93 -7.03 13.23
N ASN A 146 -0.08 -6.66 14.17
CA ASN A 146 1.38 -6.73 14.01
C ASN A 146 1.85 -8.19 13.80
N THR A 147 1.29 -9.14 14.55
CA THR A 147 1.63 -10.57 14.45
C THR A 147 1.24 -11.12 13.08
N VAL A 148 0.03 -10.85 12.60
CA VAL A 148 -0.42 -11.26 11.26
C VAL A 148 0.52 -10.68 10.18
N PHE A 149 0.82 -9.39 10.25
CA PHE A 149 1.69 -8.77 9.26
C PHE A 149 3.12 -9.33 9.29
N SER A 150 3.65 -9.68 10.47
CA SER A 150 5.00 -10.25 10.60
C SER A 150 5.16 -11.60 9.92
N GLY A 151 4.07 -12.34 9.73
CA GLY A 151 4.06 -13.61 8.98
C GLY A 151 3.96 -13.44 7.45
N THR A 152 3.81 -12.20 6.97
CA THR A 152 3.71 -11.95 5.53
C THR A 152 5.04 -12.23 4.83
N GLY A 153 5.02 -13.19 3.90
CA GLY A 153 6.21 -13.61 3.16
C GLY A 153 7.13 -14.56 3.89
N GLU A 154 6.82 -14.94 5.11
CA GLU A 154 7.55 -15.98 5.83
C GLU A 154 7.30 -17.36 5.19
N PRO A 155 8.31 -18.24 5.19
CA PRO A 155 8.18 -19.60 4.66
C PRO A 155 7.10 -20.41 5.42
N GLU A 156 6.42 -21.29 4.71
CA GLU A 156 5.53 -22.25 5.35
C GLU A 156 6.31 -23.11 6.38
N GLY A 157 5.68 -23.32 7.53
CA GLY A 157 6.29 -24.05 8.65
C GLY A 157 7.18 -23.21 9.56
N SER A 158 7.44 -21.92 9.27
CA SER A 158 8.15 -21.06 10.20
C SER A 158 7.26 -20.70 11.43
N VAL A 159 7.93 -20.42 12.55
CA VAL A 159 7.22 -20.01 13.79
C VAL A 159 6.38 -18.76 13.55
N ARG A 160 6.93 -17.76 12.87
CA ARG A 160 6.21 -16.53 12.54
C ARG A 160 4.96 -16.77 11.68
N LYS A 161 5.05 -17.70 10.73
CA LYS A 161 3.90 -18.07 9.90
C LYS A 161 2.79 -18.74 10.73
N ALA A 162 3.17 -19.61 11.66
CA ALA A 162 2.24 -20.27 12.57
C ALA A 162 1.60 -19.26 13.56
N ASP A 163 2.39 -18.32 14.09
CA ASP A 163 1.88 -17.27 14.97
C ASP A 163 0.88 -16.37 14.22
N ALA A 164 1.22 -15.97 12.99
CA ALA A 164 0.34 -15.18 12.15
C ALA A 164 -0.99 -15.90 11.87
N ALA A 165 -0.95 -17.21 11.58
CA ALA A 165 -2.16 -17.99 11.35
C ALA A 165 -3.07 -18.02 12.60
N ARG A 166 -2.49 -18.16 13.81
CA ARG A 166 -3.25 -18.09 15.06
C ARG A 166 -3.87 -16.72 15.28
N ALA A 167 -3.11 -15.65 15.06
CA ALA A 167 -3.60 -14.28 15.19
C ALA A 167 -4.68 -13.96 14.16
N THR A 168 -4.58 -14.45 12.92
CA THR A 168 -5.62 -14.34 11.90
C THR A 168 -6.92 -15.00 12.37
N ALA A 169 -6.85 -16.26 12.83
CA ALA A 169 -8.04 -16.97 13.32
C ALA A 169 -8.69 -16.29 14.55
N GLU A 170 -7.90 -15.59 15.35
CA GLU A 170 -8.43 -14.81 16.47
C GLU A 170 -9.14 -13.53 15.99
N LEU A 171 -8.55 -12.79 15.05
CA LEU A 171 -9.18 -11.62 14.42
C LEU A 171 -10.48 -12.00 13.68
N GLU A 172 -10.48 -13.10 12.94
CA GLU A 172 -11.68 -13.61 12.27
C GLU A 172 -12.82 -13.82 13.27
N ARG A 173 -12.56 -14.43 14.42
CA ARG A 173 -13.58 -14.64 15.47
C ARG A 173 -14.12 -13.32 16.02
N VAL A 174 -13.25 -12.32 16.25
CA VAL A 174 -13.67 -10.98 16.70
C VAL A 174 -14.61 -10.36 15.68
N PHE A 175 -14.23 -10.33 14.40
CA PHE A 175 -15.01 -9.66 13.38
C PHE A 175 -16.24 -10.42 12.90
N GLN A 176 -16.25 -11.77 13.02
CA GLN A 176 -17.48 -12.56 12.84
C GLN A 176 -18.53 -12.20 13.88
N HIS A 177 -18.12 -12.02 15.13
CA HIS A 177 -19.03 -11.62 16.20
C HIS A 177 -19.61 -10.20 15.97
N LEU A 178 -18.83 -9.29 15.39
CA LEU A 178 -19.28 -7.95 15.05
C LEU A 178 -20.13 -7.88 13.76
N GLY A 179 -20.25 -9.00 13.02
CA GLY A 179 -20.99 -9.05 11.75
C GLY A 179 -20.38 -8.17 10.64
N VAL A 180 -19.09 -7.86 10.73
CA VAL A 180 -18.41 -6.98 9.75
C VAL A 180 -18.03 -7.77 8.52
N PRO A 181 -18.52 -7.41 7.34
CA PRO A 181 -18.11 -8.04 6.08
C PRO A 181 -16.59 -7.91 5.88
N MET A 182 -15.90 -9.06 5.72
CA MET A 182 -14.42 -9.10 5.58
C MET A 182 -13.68 -8.34 6.70
N GLY A 183 -14.11 -8.47 7.94
CA GLY A 183 -13.57 -7.69 9.06
C GLY A 183 -12.06 -7.85 9.23
N GLU A 184 -11.54 -9.08 9.30
CA GLU A 184 -10.10 -9.35 9.48
C GLU A 184 -9.25 -8.81 8.32
N PRO A 185 -9.46 -9.18 7.04
CA PRO A 185 -8.62 -8.67 5.97
C PRO A 185 -8.73 -7.17 5.80
N THR A 186 -9.89 -6.56 6.06
CA THR A 186 -10.07 -5.11 6.05
C THR A 186 -9.26 -4.45 7.16
N PHE A 187 -9.36 -4.98 8.37
CA PHE A 187 -8.62 -4.49 9.53
C PHE A 187 -7.10 -4.51 9.28
N ILE A 188 -6.55 -5.64 8.81
CA ILE A 188 -5.12 -5.79 8.51
C ILE A 188 -4.69 -4.85 7.38
N ALA A 189 -5.47 -4.76 6.30
CA ALA A 189 -5.15 -3.87 5.18
C ALA A 189 -5.07 -2.39 5.63
N ILE A 190 -5.98 -1.94 6.48
CA ILE A 190 -6.00 -0.56 6.98
C ILE A 190 -4.92 -0.37 8.06
N SER A 191 -4.91 -1.17 9.11
CA SER A 191 -4.03 -0.95 10.26
C SER A 191 -2.55 -1.18 9.95
N GLN A 192 -2.22 -2.12 9.05
CA GLN A 192 -0.84 -2.52 8.80
C GLN A 192 -0.31 -2.03 7.44
N THR A 193 -1.04 -2.31 6.35
CA THR A 193 -0.58 -1.97 5.01
C THR A 193 -0.67 -0.47 4.76
N SER A 194 -1.79 0.18 5.15
CA SER A 194 -1.96 1.61 4.95
C SER A 194 -1.01 2.45 5.82
N ALA A 195 -0.65 1.98 7.02
CA ALA A 195 0.33 2.67 7.86
C ALA A 195 1.71 2.75 7.19
N ARG A 196 2.16 1.65 6.60
CA ARG A 196 3.43 1.58 5.87
C ARG A 196 3.39 2.39 4.57
N LEU A 197 2.25 2.37 3.89
CA LEU A 197 2.03 3.19 2.71
C LEU A 197 2.10 4.68 3.06
N LEU A 198 1.43 5.12 4.12
CA LEU A 198 1.43 6.50 4.58
C LEU A 198 2.83 6.97 4.96
N SER A 199 3.56 6.17 5.76
CA SER A 199 4.93 6.53 6.16
C SER A 199 5.90 6.59 4.98
N ASN A 200 5.77 5.69 3.99
CA ASN A 200 6.56 5.75 2.76
C ASN A 200 6.20 6.96 1.89
N ALA A 201 4.92 7.30 1.81
CA ALA A 201 4.43 8.49 1.11
C ALA A 201 4.98 9.78 1.74
N TRP A 202 4.98 9.86 3.07
CA TRP A 202 5.54 11.00 3.79
C TRP A 202 7.06 11.08 3.66
N LEU A 203 7.77 9.97 3.73
CA LEU A 203 9.20 9.96 3.47
C LEU A 203 9.52 10.49 2.07
N ALA A 204 8.75 10.08 1.05
CA ALA A 204 8.89 10.60 -0.30
C ALA A 204 8.63 12.11 -0.36
N LEU A 205 7.57 12.59 0.28
CA LEU A 205 7.25 14.03 0.33
C LEU A 205 8.35 14.83 1.04
N LEU A 206 8.85 14.34 2.18
CA LEU A 206 9.93 14.97 2.95
C LEU A 206 11.28 14.96 2.21
N SER A 207 11.51 13.98 1.33
CA SER A 207 12.67 13.96 0.44
C SER A 207 12.58 14.98 -0.71
N HIS A 208 11.44 15.68 -0.84
CA HIS A 208 11.18 16.73 -1.84
C HIS A 208 10.70 18.01 -1.14
N PRO A 209 11.58 18.77 -0.45
CA PRO A 209 11.19 19.89 0.39
C PRO A 209 10.37 20.98 -0.34
N ALA A 210 10.66 21.21 -1.63
CA ALA A 210 9.90 22.16 -2.45
C ALA A 210 8.43 21.72 -2.62
N GLU A 211 8.19 20.42 -2.78
CA GLU A 211 6.84 19.87 -2.92
C GLU A 211 6.10 19.86 -1.58
N TYR A 212 6.83 19.60 -0.48
CA TYR A 212 6.29 19.74 0.87
C TYR A 212 5.81 21.18 1.14
N ALA A 213 6.69 22.18 0.88
CA ALA A 213 6.36 23.58 1.06
C ALA A 213 5.20 24.02 0.15
N ARG A 214 5.16 23.53 -1.09
CA ARG A 214 4.06 23.80 -2.04
C ARG A 214 2.73 23.26 -1.55
N LEU A 215 2.69 22.00 -1.09
CA LEU A 215 1.47 21.37 -0.57
C LEU A 215 0.96 22.10 0.67
N ARG A 216 1.86 22.57 1.53
CA ARG A 216 1.55 23.37 2.71
C ARG A 216 0.96 24.73 2.32
N ALA A 217 1.50 25.39 1.32
CA ALA A 217 1.02 26.69 0.83
C ALA A 217 -0.31 26.60 0.04
N GLN A 218 -0.59 25.45 -0.55
CA GLN A 218 -1.75 25.21 -1.41
C GLN A 218 -2.50 23.92 -1.01
N PRO A 219 -3.25 23.94 0.11
CA PRO A 219 -3.94 22.75 0.64
C PRO A 219 -4.93 22.10 -0.33
N ASP A 220 -5.44 22.84 -1.30
CA ASP A 220 -6.35 22.35 -2.34
C ASP A 220 -5.68 21.33 -3.29
N LEU A 221 -4.35 21.28 -3.31
CA LEU A 221 -3.61 20.25 -4.03
C LEU A 221 -3.70 18.86 -3.36
N MET A 222 -4.19 18.76 -2.12
CA MET A 222 -4.18 17.52 -1.33
C MET A 222 -4.72 16.29 -2.07
N PRO A 223 -5.86 16.31 -2.78
CA PRO A 223 -6.34 15.15 -3.50
C PRO A 223 -5.34 14.66 -4.58
N GLY A 224 -4.76 15.58 -5.36
CA GLY A 224 -3.77 15.28 -6.37
C GLY A 224 -2.44 14.81 -5.77
N ALA A 225 -2.02 15.44 -4.67
CA ALA A 225 -0.81 15.08 -3.94
C ALA A 225 -0.87 13.65 -3.38
N VAL A 226 -2.03 13.22 -2.88
CA VAL A 226 -2.24 11.82 -2.43
C VAL A 226 -2.07 10.85 -3.59
N GLU A 227 -2.66 11.13 -4.76
CA GLU A 227 -2.47 10.28 -5.96
C GLU A 227 -1.00 10.21 -6.39
N GLU A 228 -0.32 11.35 -6.38
CA GLU A 228 1.10 11.41 -6.74
C GLU A 228 1.98 10.66 -5.73
N MET A 229 1.73 10.82 -4.44
CA MET A 229 2.41 10.05 -3.40
C MET A 229 2.15 8.55 -3.56
N LEU A 230 0.92 8.13 -3.88
CA LEU A 230 0.60 6.73 -4.17
C LEU A 230 1.33 6.22 -5.40
N ARG A 231 1.41 7.01 -6.48
CA ARG A 231 2.16 6.67 -7.69
C ARG A 231 3.65 6.48 -7.37
N TYR A 232 4.23 7.48 -6.72
CA TYR A 232 5.68 7.57 -6.48
C TYR A 232 6.17 6.59 -5.43
N ALA A 233 5.43 6.45 -4.32
CA ALA A 233 5.83 5.73 -3.12
C ALA A 233 4.93 4.51 -2.79
N GLY A 234 4.24 3.96 -3.77
CA GLY A 234 3.45 2.74 -3.57
C GLY A 234 4.30 1.59 -3.04
N ILE A 235 3.88 0.98 -1.93
CA ILE A 235 4.64 -0.08 -1.25
C ILE A 235 4.55 -1.44 -1.91
N VAL A 236 3.50 -1.70 -2.70
CA VAL A 236 3.35 -2.93 -3.49
C VAL A 236 4.08 -2.74 -4.81
N ARG A 237 5.25 -3.37 -4.95
CA ARG A 237 6.14 -3.18 -6.10
C ARG A 237 5.76 -4.04 -7.28
N ARG A 238 5.24 -5.24 -7.01
CA ARG A 238 4.83 -6.23 -8.00
C ARG A 238 3.67 -7.07 -7.49
N VAL A 239 2.89 -7.57 -8.42
CA VAL A 239 1.86 -8.58 -8.16
C VAL A 239 2.03 -9.73 -9.13
N PHE A 240 1.55 -10.90 -8.74
CA PHE A 240 1.61 -12.10 -9.54
C PHE A 240 0.26 -12.37 -10.19
N ARG A 241 0.31 -12.96 -11.38
CA ARG A 241 -0.86 -13.51 -12.09
C ARG A 241 -0.48 -14.85 -12.72
N TRP A 242 -1.44 -15.70 -12.88
CA TRP A 242 -1.30 -16.97 -13.58
C TRP A 242 -2.27 -17.04 -14.73
N ALA A 243 -1.79 -17.48 -15.89
CA ALA A 243 -2.62 -17.66 -17.08
C ALA A 243 -3.51 -18.90 -16.93
N THR A 244 -4.81 -18.75 -17.05
CA THR A 244 -5.76 -19.86 -17.05
C THR A 244 -5.94 -20.48 -18.42
N GLU A 245 -5.56 -19.75 -19.45
CA GLU A 245 -5.64 -20.11 -20.87
C GLU A 245 -4.46 -19.48 -21.61
N ASP A 246 -4.16 -19.93 -22.81
CA ASP A 246 -3.20 -19.27 -23.69
C ASP A 246 -3.70 -17.87 -24.07
N LEU A 247 -2.81 -16.89 -24.05
CA LEU A 247 -3.13 -15.52 -24.41
C LEU A 247 -1.95 -14.79 -25.04
N ASP A 248 -2.26 -13.83 -25.91
CA ASP A 248 -1.30 -12.87 -26.44
C ASP A 248 -1.42 -11.56 -25.65
N LEU A 249 -0.31 -11.05 -25.11
CA LEU A 249 -0.27 -9.80 -24.37
C LEU A 249 1.09 -9.11 -24.51
N GLY A 250 1.07 -7.83 -24.83
CA GLY A 250 2.29 -7.04 -24.95
C GLY A 250 3.24 -7.50 -26.05
N GLY A 251 2.72 -8.25 -27.05
CA GLY A 251 3.50 -8.80 -28.16
C GLY A 251 4.16 -10.16 -27.86
N VAL A 252 3.83 -10.80 -26.73
CA VAL A 252 4.31 -12.14 -26.37
C VAL A 252 3.17 -13.10 -26.15
N LYS A 253 3.45 -14.40 -26.36
CA LYS A 253 2.51 -15.49 -26.08
C LYS A 253 2.75 -16.03 -24.69
N ILE A 254 1.76 -15.91 -23.82
CA ILE A 254 1.75 -16.44 -22.47
C ILE A 254 0.92 -17.71 -22.49
N ALA A 255 1.55 -18.85 -22.16
CA ALA A 255 0.86 -20.13 -22.18
C ALA A 255 0.03 -20.32 -20.90
N LYS A 256 -0.99 -21.18 -20.99
CA LYS A 256 -1.77 -21.64 -19.84
C LYS A 256 -0.84 -22.21 -18.78
N GLY A 257 -1.01 -21.75 -17.53
CA GLY A 257 -0.19 -22.13 -16.38
C GLY A 257 1.04 -21.26 -16.19
N ASP A 258 1.43 -20.43 -17.16
CA ASP A 258 2.51 -19.48 -17.00
C ASP A 258 2.18 -18.44 -15.92
N ARG A 259 3.24 -18.05 -15.22
CA ARG A 259 3.19 -16.96 -14.25
C ARG A 259 3.62 -15.65 -14.90
N ALA A 260 2.88 -14.57 -14.66
CA ALA A 260 3.23 -13.22 -15.02
C ALA A 260 3.49 -12.37 -13.76
N LEU A 261 4.62 -11.67 -13.74
CA LEU A 261 5.00 -10.70 -12.72
C LEU A 261 4.72 -9.30 -13.28
N LEU A 262 3.74 -8.64 -12.70
CA LEU A 262 3.35 -7.28 -13.09
C LEU A 262 4.11 -6.29 -12.20
N MET A 263 5.06 -5.58 -12.78
CA MET A 263 5.96 -4.66 -12.08
C MET A 263 5.27 -3.29 -11.91
N LEU A 264 4.43 -3.17 -10.87
CA LEU A 264 3.63 -1.97 -10.63
C LEU A 264 4.48 -0.71 -10.45
N ALA A 265 5.60 -0.84 -9.75
CA ALA A 265 6.50 0.27 -9.52
C ALA A 265 7.15 0.78 -10.81
N SER A 266 7.54 -0.12 -11.72
CA SER A 266 8.08 0.25 -13.04
C SER A 266 7.01 0.90 -13.90
N ALA A 267 5.80 0.33 -13.94
CA ALA A 267 4.67 0.90 -14.67
C ALA A 267 4.32 2.31 -14.18
N ASN A 268 4.37 2.56 -12.87
CA ASN A 268 4.16 3.89 -12.29
C ASN A 268 5.29 4.89 -12.59
N ARG A 269 6.39 4.41 -13.15
CA ARG A 269 7.56 5.21 -13.58
C ARG A 269 7.73 5.18 -15.09
N ASP A 270 6.74 4.76 -15.84
CA ASP A 270 6.79 4.71 -17.30
C ASP A 270 6.72 6.13 -17.89
N PRO A 271 7.77 6.59 -18.61
CA PRO A 271 7.80 7.93 -19.20
C PRO A 271 6.78 8.12 -20.32
N GLU A 272 6.31 7.05 -20.95
CA GLU A 272 5.23 7.12 -21.94
C GLU A 272 3.88 7.50 -21.30
N GLN A 273 3.70 7.16 -20.01
CA GLN A 273 2.49 7.47 -19.25
C GLN A 273 2.66 8.70 -18.35
N PHE A 274 3.81 8.86 -17.71
CA PHE A 274 4.05 9.88 -16.70
C PHE A 274 5.27 10.73 -17.12
N PRO A 275 5.09 11.97 -17.59
CA PRO A 275 6.21 12.86 -17.85
C PRO A 275 7.10 13.06 -16.61
N GLN A 276 8.42 13.01 -16.75
CA GLN A 276 9.36 13.10 -15.62
C GLN A 276 9.01 12.12 -14.46
N PRO A 277 8.90 10.82 -14.72
CA PRO A 277 8.26 9.86 -13.81
C PRO A 277 9.03 9.67 -12.50
N ASN A 278 10.32 9.99 -12.47
CA ASN A 278 11.19 9.84 -11.31
C ASN A 278 11.14 11.03 -10.33
N GLY A 279 10.46 12.12 -10.68
CA GLY A 279 10.18 13.23 -9.77
C GLY A 279 8.84 13.05 -9.07
N LEU A 280 8.77 13.45 -7.79
CA LEU A 280 7.51 13.68 -7.10
C LEU A 280 7.03 15.09 -7.45
N ASP A 281 5.80 15.23 -7.92
CA ASP A 281 5.20 16.51 -8.29
C ASP A 281 3.75 16.57 -7.81
N VAL A 282 3.51 17.27 -6.70
CA VAL A 282 2.17 17.38 -6.08
C VAL A 282 1.17 18.14 -6.95
N THR A 283 1.61 18.77 -8.04
CA THR A 283 0.78 19.45 -9.03
C THR A 283 0.46 18.59 -10.24
N ARG A 284 1.03 17.37 -10.29
CA ARG A 284 0.80 16.46 -11.40
C ARG A 284 -0.70 16.26 -11.61
N ARG A 285 -1.13 16.36 -12.87
CA ARG A 285 -2.50 15.99 -13.23
C ARG A 285 -2.79 14.57 -12.75
N ILE A 286 -3.94 14.36 -12.13
CA ILE A 286 -4.38 13.03 -11.70
C ILE A 286 -4.38 12.11 -12.91
N MET A 287 -3.47 11.13 -12.89
CA MET A 287 -3.35 10.09 -13.90
C MET A 287 -3.54 8.75 -13.22
N ALA A 288 -4.11 7.80 -13.92
CA ALA A 288 -4.39 6.49 -13.36
C ALA A 288 -3.09 5.73 -13.06
N HIS A 289 -2.60 5.82 -11.83
CA HIS A 289 -1.50 4.98 -11.35
C HIS A 289 -2.00 3.57 -11.01
N VAL A 290 -1.10 2.58 -10.95
CA VAL A 290 -1.45 1.17 -10.68
C VAL A 290 -1.09 0.70 -9.26
N SER A 291 -0.72 1.59 -8.34
CA SER A 291 -0.33 1.22 -6.96
C SER A 291 -1.42 0.51 -6.17
N LEU A 292 -2.69 0.80 -6.47
CA LEU A 292 -3.85 0.13 -5.87
C LEU A 292 -4.46 -0.93 -6.79
N GLY A 293 -3.70 -1.35 -7.81
CA GLY A 293 -4.18 -2.25 -8.85
C GLY A 293 -5.19 -1.59 -9.79
N MET A 294 -5.74 -2.39 -10.71
CA MET A 294 -6.73 -1.95 -11.68
C MET A 294 -7.66 -3.12 -12.04
N GLY A 295 -8.87 -2.82 -12.57
CA GLY A 295 -9.82 -3.83 -12.97
C GLY A 295 -10.47 -4.55 -11.79
N ARG A 296 -10.89 -5.80 -12.02
CA ARG A 296 -11.67 -6.59 -11.05
C ARG A 296 -10.96 -6.87 -9.73
N ASN A 297 -9.63 -6.92 -9.74
CA ASN A 297 -8.79 -7.19 -8.58
C ASN A 297 -8.11 -5.92 -8.02
N SER A 298 -8.59 -4.72 -8.35
CA SER A 298 -8.07 -3.48 -7.75
C SER A 298 -8.44 -3.39 -6.26
N CYS A 299 -7.71 -2.60 -5.48
CA CYS A 299 -7.95 -2.45 -4.04
C CYS A 299 -9.39 -2.01 -3.75
N VAL A 300 -10.12 -2.79 -2.95
CA VAL A 300 -11.51 -2.47 -2.55
C VAL A 300 -11.54 -1.21 -1.70
N GLY A 301 -10.59 -1.05 -0.76
CA GLY A 301 -10.46 0.09 0.13
C GLY A 301 -9.83 1.34 -0.49
N ALA A 302 -9.69 1.42 -1.81
CA ALA A 302 -8.95 2.49 -2.48
C ALA A 302 -9.41 3.91 -2.08
N MET A 303 -10.71 4.13 -1.95
CA MET A 303 -11.27 5.43 -1.56
C MET A 303 -11.02 5.75 -0.09
N LEU A 304 -11.11 4.73 0.78
CA LEU A 304 -10.80 4.86 2.20
C LEU A 304 -9.32 5.19 2.44
N ILE A 305 -8.41 4.52 1.71
CA ILE A 305 -6.96 4.80 1.77
C ILE A 305 -6.69 6.26 1.40
N ARG A 306 -7.30 6.76 0.32
CA ARG A 306 -7.17 8.15 -0.13
C ARG A 306 -7.65 9.14 0.91
N MET A 307 -8.84 8.90 1.45
CA MET A 307 -9.44 9.74 2.49
C MET A 307 -8.57 9.77 3.74
N ALA A 308 -8.18 8.62 4.29
CA ALA A 308 -7.37 8.54 5.49
C ALA A 308 -5.97 9.17 5.32
N ALA A 309 -5.34 8.97 4.14
CA ALA A 309 -4.07 9.60 3.81
C ALA A 309 -4.21 11.13 3.67
N ALA A 310 -5.27 11.62 3.02
CA ALA A 310 -5.51 13.05 2.87
C ALA A 310 -5.72 13.75 4.22
N VAL A 311 -6.55 13.18 5.10
CA VAL A 311 -6.81 13.71 6.45
C VAL A 311 -5.51 13.79 7.27
N ALA A 312 -4.74 12.70 7.30
CA ALA A 312 -3.49 12.66 8.05
C ALA A 312 -2.44 13.62 7.47
N THR A 313 -2.28 13.64 6.15
CA THR A 313 -1.27 14.48 5.49
C THR A 313 -1.61 15.96 5.63
N ARG A 314 -2.89 16.33 5.52
CA ARG A 314 -3.33 17.71 5.77
C ARG A 314 -2.97 18.17 7.17
N ALA A 315 -3.35 17.38 8.20
CA ALA A 315 -3.02 17.71 9.59
C ALA A 315 -1.50 17.85 9.81
N PHE A 316 -0.71 16.99 9.17
CA PHE A 316 0.75 16.99 9.27
C PHE A 316 1.38 18.25 8.65
N VAL A 317 1.07 18.56 7.39
CA VAL A 317 1.68 19.70 6.68
C VAL A 317 1.21 21.05 7.22
N GLU A 318 -0.02 21.13 7.75
CA GLU A 318 -0.53 22.35 8.39
C GLU A 318 0.13 22.61 9.75
N THR A 319 0.48 21.54 10.50
CA THR A 319 1.06 21.66 11.83
C THR A 319 2.56 21.95 11.75
N PHE A 320 3.33 21.20 10.97
CA PHE A 320 4.79 21.32 10.93
C PHE A 320 5.25 22.07 9.68
N ALA A 321 5.91 23.22 9.88
CA ALA A 321 6.47 23.99 8.77
C ALA A 321 7.79 23.41 8.28
N GLU A 322 8.58 22.89 9.20
CA GLU A 322 9.91 22.36 8.97
C GLU A 322 9.98 20.94 9.51
N VAL A 323 10.38 20.01 8.66
CA VAL A 323 10.57 18.60 9.01
C VAL A 323 11.84 18.10 8.35
N GLU A 324 12.73 17.51 9.12
CA GLU A 324 14.00 16.98 8.63
C GLU A 324 14.10 15.48 8.94
N VAL A 325 14.51 14.68 7.96
CA VAL A 325 14.73 13.26 8.14
C VAL A 325 15.97 13.01 8.98
N ALA A 326 15.83 12.32 10.10
CA ALA A 326 16.87 12.08 11.08
C ALA A 326 17.66 10.80 10.77
N GLY A 327 18.69 10.90 9.94
CA GLY A 327 19.60 9.79 9.64
C GLY A 327 19.16 8.86 8.54
N PRO A 328 19.87 7.73 8.35
CA PRO A 328 19.61 6.78 7.28
C PRO A 328 18.31 6.02 7.52
N VAL A 329 17.64 5.66 6.41
CA VAL A 329 16.39 4.89 6.43
C VAL A 329 16.71 3.43 6.15
N GLU A 330 16.26 2.55 7.04
CA GLU A 330 16.31 1.11 6.84
C GLU A 330 15.05 0.64 6.10
N TRP A 331 15.21 -0.28 5.14
CA TRP A 331 14.14 -0.71 4.27
C TRP A 331 13.80 -2.19 4.45
N HIS A 332 12.51 -2.47 4.52
CA HIS A 332 12.01 -3.83 4.33
C HIS A 332 11.92 -4.13 2.83
N VAL A 333 12.59 -5.22 2.41
CA VAL A 333 12.58 -5.71 1.04
C VAL A 333 12.14 -7.17 1.04
N GLY A 334 10.95 -7.47 0.56
CA GLY A 334 10.47 -8.86 0.52
C GLY A 334 9.04 -8.99 0.01
N SER A 335 8.68 -10.19 -0.43
CA SER A 335 7.30 -10.61 -0.78
C SER A 335 6.53 -9.65 -1.70
N GLY A 336 7.24 -8.87 -2.53
CA GLY A 336 6.62 -7.85 -3.38
C GLY A 336 6.36 -6.52 -2.68
N PHE A 337 6.62 -6.40 -1.38
CA PHE A 337 6.53 -5.17 -0.61
C PHE A 337 7.88 -4.46 -0.49
N TYR A 338 7.82 -3.14 -0.44
CA TYR A 338 8.97 -2.29 -0.16
C TYR A 338 8.52 -1.05 0.62
N PHE A 339 9.01 -0.90 1.83
CA PHE A 339 8.65 0.21 2.72
C PHE A 339 9.75 0.45 3.78
N PRO A 340 9.83 1.66 4.37
CA PRO A 340 10.77 1.94 5.44
C PRO A 340 10.39 1.20 6.72
N VAL A 341 11.37 0.64 7.42
CA VAL A 341 11.17 -0.03 8.73
C VAL A 341 10.81 0.99 9.81
N ALA A 342 11.40 2.17 9.71
CA ALA A 342 11.09 3.35 10.50
C ALA A 342 11.34 4.63 9.68
N VAL A 343 10.63 5.70 9.96
CA VAL A 343 10.85 7.03 9.36
C VAL A 343 11.07 8.03 10.49
N ARG A 344 12.34 8.16 10.90
CA ARG A 344 12.71 9.09 11.97
C ARG A 344 12.88 10.51 11.43
N VAL A 345 12.24 11.47 12.07
CA VAL A 345 12.29 12.88 11.69
C VAL A 345 12.45 13.79 12.89
N TRP A 346 13.09 14.94 12.68
CA TRP A 346 12.99 16.08 13.56
C TRP A 346 11.79 16.92 13.10
N LEU A 347 10.92 17.25 14.07
CA LEU A 347 9.77 18.12 13.84
C LEU A 347 10.13 19.52 14.33
N GLY A 348 10.05 20.51 13.45
CA GLY A 348 10.18 21.90 13.84
C GLY A 348 9.05 22.33 14.79
N THR A 349 9.27 23.40 15.54
CA THR A 349 8.25 23.92 16.45
C THR A 349 6.98 24.27 15.71
N CYS A 350 5.84 23.84 16.24
CA CYS A 350 4.54 24.33 15.79
C CYS A 350 4.52 25.86 15.91
N ARG A 351 4.27 26.55 14.82
CA ARG A 351 3.97 27.99 14.84
C ARG A 351 2.49 28.22 14.95
#